data_a937a7eca9c0b7557bb741288b04e98b
#
_entry.id   a937a7eca9c0b7557bb741288b04e98b
#
_cell.length_a   1.000
_cell.length_b   1.000
_cell.length_c   1.000
_cell.angle_alpha   90.00
_cell.angle_beta   90.00
_cell.angle_gamma   90.00
#
_symmetry.space_group_name_H-M   'P 1'
#
loop_
_entity.id
_entity.type
_entity.pdbx_description
1 polymer ?
#
loop_
_entity_poly.entity_id
_entity_poly.type
_entity_poly.pdbx_seq_one_letter_code
_entity_poly.pdbx_strand_id
1 'polypeptide(L)'
;MKERALAVDLLRGLAIVGMVLSGYISRNPDLPAWLFHAQLPPPSFAFDPSVPGITWVDLVFPFFLFSMGAAFPFSIGRRLDRGAAAVQVAWTILRRGLLLAFFAIVLGNTNLWTLHEALQRPVAASLLTLVVWGAFFAMFIRLRNRSERFNTLLNGCGIAALLLLLVLYRALGVDVNLYRSDIIILILANVVVAGSFLWWLTRRKPGLRMGLVALLVALKLSAAVPGSWTAEVWNATFAPWLYHTEFLQYLLSLIHI
;
A
#
# COMPACT_ATOMS: atom_id res chain seq x y z
N MET A 1 20.19 6.16 24.29
CA MET A 1 18.86 6.37 23.62
C MET A 1 19.00 5.96 22.16
N LYS A 2 18.11 5.12 21.63
CA LYS A 2 18.12 4.77 20.20
C LYS A 2 17.72 6.02 19.44
N GLU A 3 18.63 6.61 18.67
CA GLU A 3 18.26 7.68 17.74
C GLU A 3 17.18 7.14 16.80
N ARG A 4 15.98 7.63 16.97
CA ARG A 4 14.89 7.44 15.99
C ARG A 4 15.18 8.42 14.87
N ALA A 5 14.97 7.99 13.64
CA ALA A 5 14.95 8.88 12.50
C ALA A 5 13.63 9.70 12.55
N LEU A 6 13.56 10.65 13.50
CA LEU A 6 12.34 11.40 13.80
C LEU A 6 11.77 12.09 12.56
N ALA A 7 12.63 12.62 11.70
CA ALA A 7 12.21 13.25 10.45
C ALA A 7 11.47 12.29 9.51
N VAL A 8 11.95 11.03 9.41
CA VAL A 8 11.29 9.99 8.59
C VAL A 8 9.95 9.59 9.18
N ASP A 9 9.87 9.46 10.51
CA ASP A 9 8.62 9.13 11.20
C ASP A 9 7.60 10.27 11.08
N LEU A 10 8.03 11.53 11.19
CA LEU A 10 7.18 12.72 10.98
C LEU A 10 6.68 12.81 9.54
N LEU A 11 7.57 12.63 8.55
CA LEU A 11 7.17 12.66 7.14
C LEU A 11 6.12 11.59 6.82
N ARG A 12 6.29 10.38 7.38
CA ARG A 12 5.29 9.31 7.25
C ARG A 12 3.96 9.68 7.90
N GLY A 13 4.02 10.26 9.10
CA GLY A 13 2.84 10.74 9.81
C GLY A 13 2.08 11.80 9.00
N LEU A 14 2.78 12.79 8.45
CA LEU A 14 2.20 13.81 7.59
C LEU A 14 1.58 13.22 6.32
N ALA A 15 2.26 12.25 5.68
CA ALA A 15 1.72 11.56 4.52
C ALA A 15 0.43 10.79 4.85
N ILE A 16 0.36 10.12 6.00
CA ILE A 16 -0.86 9.42 6.45
C ILE A 16 -1.99 10.43 6.72
N VAL A 17 -1.71 11.53 7.41
CA VAL A 17 -2.69 12.59 7.66
C VAL A 17 -3.20 13.18 6.35
N GLY A 18 -2.29 13.48 5.41
CA GLY A 18 -2.64 13.97 4.09
C GLY A 18 -3.53 12.98 3.31
N MET A 19 -3.23 11.68 3.39
CA MET A 19 -4.01 10.63 2.74
C MET A 19 -5.44 10.56 3.31
N VAL A 20 -5.57 10.58 4.64
CA VAL A 20 -6.88 10.61 5.30
C VAL A 20 -7.65 11.87 4.92
N LEU A 21 -6.99 13.04 5.00
CA LEU A 21 -7.61 14.32 4.67
C LEU A 21 -8.11 14.35 3.23
N SER A 22 -7.31 13.93 2.25
CA SER A 22 -7.70 13.87 0.84
C SER A 22 -8.90 12.97 0.59
N GLY A 23 -9.00 11.84 1.32
CA GLY A 23 -10.12 10.90 1.22
C GLY A 23 -11.44 11.43 1.80
N TYR A 24 -11.36 12.40 2.72
CA TYR A 24 -12.55 13.00 3.35
C TYR A 24 -13.05 14.28 2.69
N ILE A 25 -12.28 14.87 1.78
CA ILE A 25 -12.72 16.05 1.03
C ILE A 25 -13.86 15.63 0.09
N SER A 26 -15.05 16.17 0.36
CA SER A 26 -16.22 15.91 -0.50
C SER A 26 -15.99 16.47 -1.91
N ARG A 27 -16.45 15.74 -2.93
CA ARG A 27 -16.40 16.19 -4.34
C ARG A 27 -17.46 17.29 -4.55
N ASN A 28 -17.18 18.48 -4.02
CA ASN A 28 -18.01 19.65 -4.22
C ASN A 28 -17.38 20.53 -5.32
N PRO A 29 -18.11 20.84 -6.41
CA PRO A 29 -17.62 21.67 -7.50
C PRO A 29 -17.26 23.10 -7.09
N ASP A 30 -17.79 23.59 -5.97
CA ASP A 30 -17.49 24.92 -5.43
C ASP A 30 -16.12 25.01 -4.73
N LEU A 31 -15.49 23.85 -4.47
CA LEU A 31 -14.19 23.81 -3.85
C LEU A 31 -13.06 24.03 -4.88
N PRO A 32 -11.97 24.69 -4.47
CA PRO A 32 -10.83 24.93 -5.34
C PRO A 32 -10.20 23.65 -5.90
N ALA A 33 -9.83 23.65 -7.17
CA ALA A 33 -9.26 22.48 -7.87
C ALA A 33 -8.00 21.92 -7.20
N TRP A 34 -7.18 22.75 -6.53
CA TRP A 34 -5.96 22.30 -5.86
C TRP A 34 -6.20 21.37 -4.65
N LEU A 35 -7.44 21.26 -4.17
CA LEU A 35 -7.84 20.32 -3.11
C LEU A 35 -8.00 18.88 -3.61
N PHE A 36 -8.02 18.67 -4.91
CA PHE A 36 -8.20 17.37 -5.56
C PHE A 36 -6.94 16.97 -6.33
N HIS A 37 -6.91 15.74 -6.83
CA HIS A 37 -5.90 15.33 -7.80
C HIS A 37 -5.95 16.25 -9.04
N ALA A 38 -4.79 16.61 -9.58
CA ALA A 38 -4.73 17.47 -10.76
C ALA A 38 -5.55 16.93 -11.93
N GLN A 39 -5.54 15.61 -12.13
CA GLN A 39 -6.24 14.89 -13.19
C GLN A 39 -7.71 14.58 -12.87
N LEU A 40 -8.24 15.08 -11.75
CA LEU A 40 -9.65 14.96 -11.36
C LEU A 40 -10.25 16.34 -11.07
N PRO A 41 -10.23 17.27 -12.06
CA PRO A 41 -10.64 18.65 -11.82
C PRO A 41 -12.15 18.77 -11.61
N PRO A 42 -12.61 19.69 -10.73
CA PRO A 42 -14.00 20.08 -10.70
C PRO A 42 -14.42 20.75 -12.02
N PRO A 43 -15.70 20.74 -12.42
CA PRO A 43 -16.82 20.15 -11.67
C PRO A 43 -17.08 18.69 -11.97
N SER A 44 -16.44 18.13 -13.01
CA SER A 44 -16.73 16.77 -13.48
C SER A 44 -16.17 15.67 -12.57
N PHE A 45 -15.03 15.93 -11.92
CA PHE A 45 -14.24 14.91 -11.19
C PHE A 45 -14.00 13.64 -12.01
N ALA A 46 -14.02 13.77 -13.34
CA ALA A 46 -13.66 12.71 -14.25
C ALA A 46 -12.13 12.70 -14.45
N PHE A 47 -11.56 11.50 -14.54
CA PHE A 47 -10.12 11.38 -14.76
C PHE A 47 -9.76 11.84 -16.17
N ASP A 48 -8.93 12.87 -16.26
CA ASP A 48 -8.40 13.42 -17.51
C ASP A 48 -6.86 13.48 -17.44
N PRO A 49 -6.15 12.53 -18.09
CA PRO A 49 -4.69 12.49 -18.08
C PRO A 49 -4.03 13.64 -18.84
N SER A 50 -4.81 14.41 -19.64
CA SER A 50 -4.29 15.56 -20.40
C SER A 50 -4.12 16.82 -19.54
N VAL A 51 -4.74 16.87 -18.34
CA VAL A 51 -4.62 18.00 -17.43
C VAL A 51 -3.22 18.02 -16.82
N PRO A 52 -2.41 19.03 -17.10
CA PRO A 52 -1.06 19.13 -16.54
C PRO A 52 -1.10 19.61 -15.09
N GLY A 53 -0.09 19.23 -14.35
CA GLY A 53 0.12 19.73 -13.00
C GLY A 53 0.15 18.65 -11.93
N ILE A 54 0.50 19.07 -10.73
CA ILE A 54 0.59 18.25 -9.54
C ILE A 54 0.00 19.05 -8.38
N THR A 55 -0.92 18.48 -7.64
CA THR A 55 -1.44 19.06 -6.42
C THR A 55 -0.79 18.41 -5.19
N TRP A 56 -1.10 18.93 -3.99
CA TRP A 56 -0.62 18.32 -2.77
C TRP A 56 -1.14 16.88 -2.58
N VAL A 57 -2.33 16.57 -3.09
CA VAL A 57 -2.94 15.24 -3.04
C VAL A 57 -2.10 14.24 -3.81
N ASP A 58 -1.58 14.63 -4.97
CA ASP A 58 -0.70 13.80 -5.79
C ASP A 58 0.65 13.51 -5.13
N LEU A 59 1.10 14.40 -4.23
CA LEU A 59 2.37 14.25 -3.51
C LEU A 59 2.29 13.37 -2.27
N VAL A 60 1.09 13.14 -1.72
CA VAL A 60 0.89 12.37 -0.49
C VAL A 60 1.47 10.96 -0.59
N PHE A 61 1.13 10.24 -1.66
CA PHE A 61 1.62 8.89 -1.87
C PHE A 61 3.13 8.81 -2.15
N PRO A 62 3.72 9.64 -3.01
CA PRO A 62 5.18 9.76 -3.16
C PRO A 62 5.91 10.06 -1.85
N PHE A 63 5.42 10.96 -1.00
CA PHE A 63 6.02 11.23 0.32
C PHE A 63 5.99 10.01 1.23
N PHE A 64 4.90 9.26 1.21
CA PHE A 64 4.81 8.01 1.94
C PHE A 64 5.85 6.99 1.44
N LEU A 65 5.96 6.80 0.13
CA LEU A 65 6.95 5.91 -0.49
C LEU A 65 8.38 6.34 -0.15
N PHE A 66 8.69 7.64 -0.28
CA PHE A 66 10.00 8.19 0.08
C PHE A 66 10.36 7.87 1.53
N SER A 67 9.45 8.16 2.47
CA SER A 67 9.67 7.87 3.90
C SER A 67 9.84 6.38 4.18
N MET A 68 9.18 5.52 3.41
CA MET A 68 9.31 4.06 3.51
C MET A 68 10.69 3.60 3.04
N GLY A 69 11.17 4.08 1.90
CA GLY A 69 12.50 3.79 1.38
C GLY A 69 13.59 4.25 2.35
N ALA A 70 13.52 5.48 2.84
CA ALA A 70 14.43 6.03 3.83
C ALA A 70 14.47 5.22 5.14
N ALA A 71 13.41 4.45 5.46
CA ALA A 71 13.36 3.59 6.64
C ALA A 71 14.08 2.24 6.47
N PHE A 72 14.40 1.78 5.25
CA PHE A 72 15.05 0.48 5.04
C PHE A 72 16.39 0.32 5.76
N PRO A 73 17.34 1.29 5.71
CA PRO A 73 18.57 1.23 6.47
C PRO A 73 18.34 1.02 7.97
N PHE A 74 17.35 1.72 8.51
CA PHE A 74 17.05 1.67 9.95
C PHE A 74 16.30 0.41 10.37
N SER A 75 15.53 -0.20 9.49
CA SER A 75 14.72 -1.38 9.80
C SER A 75 15.43 -2.69 9.43
N ILE A 76 15.84 -2.83 8.16
CA ILE A 76 16.47 -4.04 7.61
C ILE A 76 17.97 -4.02 7.92
N GLY A 77 18.65 -2.90 7.69
CA GLY A 77 20.08 -2.74 7.92
C GLY A 77 20.46 -3.08 9.35
N ARG A 78 19.81 -2.48 10.33
CA ARG A 78 20.07 -2.76 11.76
C ARG A 78 19.86 -4.22 12.17
N ARG A 79 18.93 -4.95 11.53
CA ARG A 79 18.71 -6.38 11.80
C ARG A 79 19.87 -7.21 11.27
N LEU A 80 20.29 -6.93 10.04
CA LEU A 80 21.41 -7.61 9.40
C LEU A 80 22.73 -7.32 10.13
N ASP A 81 22.94 -6.08 10.56
CA ASP A 81 24.15 -5.68 11.31
C ASP A 81 24.21 -6.28 12.71
N ARG A 82 23.06 -6.68 13.28
CA ARG A 82 22.96 -7.45 14.54
C ARG A 82 23.08 -8.95 14.34
N GLY A 83 23.41 -9.43 13.15
CA GLY A 83 23.60 -10.84 12.86
C GLY A 83 22.30 -11.64 12.68
N ALA A 84 21.17 -10.99 12.40
CA ALA A 84 19.93 -11.73 12.10
C ALA A 84 20.13 -12.59 10.85
N ALA A 85 19.67 -13.84 10.90
CA ALA A 85 19.75 -14.75 9.76
C ALA A 85 18.99 -14.19 8.55
N ALA A 86 19.56 -14.34 7.35
CA ALA A 86 18.98 -13.86 6.11
C ALA A 86 17.53 -14.33 5.91
N VAL A 87 17.26 -15.61 6.24
CA VAL A 87 15.91 -16.20 6.15
C VAL A 87 14.90 -15.47 7.05
N GLN A 88 15.30 -15.08 8.28
CA GLN A 88 14.42 -14.35 9.19
C GLN A 88 14.09 -12.94 8.67
N VAL A 89 15.08 -12.29 8.05
CA VAL A 89 14.89 -10.97 7.43
C VAL A 89 13.97 -11.10 6.22
N ALA A 90 14.23 -12.06 5.31
CA ALA A 90 13.38 -12.34 4.15
C ALA A 90 11.93 -12.65 4.58
N TRP A 91 11.74 -13.52 5.57
CA TRP A 91 10.41 -13.82 6.11
C TRP A 91 9.70 -12.59 6.66
N THR A 92 10.43 -11.71 7.35
CA THR A 92 9.86 -10.46 7.86
C THR A 92 9.37 -9.54 6.74
N ILE A 93 10.13 -9.46 5.65
CA ILE A 93 9.76 -8.66 4.46
C ILE A 93 8.51 -9.26 3.80
N LEU A 94 8.54 -10.56 3.49
CA LEU A 94 7.43 -11.25 2.86
C LEU A 94 6.15 -11.18 3.71
N ARG A 95 6.24 -11.45 5.01
CA ARG A 95 5.10 -11.36 5.92
C ARG A 95 4.47 -9.98 5.90
N ARG A 96 5.26 -8.90 5.86
CA ARG A 96 4.73 -7.53 5.77
C ARG A 96 3.98 -7.29 4.46
N GLY A 97 4.57 -7.70 3.33
CA GLY A 97 3.91 -7.60 2.04
C GLY A 97 2.62 -8.40 1.97
N LEU A 98 2.63 -9.65 2.43
CA LEU A 98 1.44 -10.50 2.47
C LEU A 98 0.32 -9.93 3.36
N LEU A 99 0.66 -9.38 4.53
CA LEU A 99 -0.33 -8.74 5.40
C LEU A 99 -0.92 -7.48 4.77
N LEU A 100 -0.12 -6.69 4.05
CA LEU A 100 -0.62 -5.52 3.31
C LEU A 100 -1.48 -5.93 2.11
N ALA A 101 -1.07 -6.96 1.35
CA ALA A 101 -1.89 -7.48 0.25
C ALA A 101 -3.22 -8.04 0.75
N PHE A 102 -3.20 -8.79 1.85
CA PHE A 102 -4.42 -9.27 2.51
C PHE A 102 -5.30 -8.10 2.97
N PHE A 103 -4.71 -7.07 3.58
CA PHE A 103 -5.42 -5.86 3.97
C PHE A 103 -6.07 -5.16 2.77
N ALA A 104 -5.34 -5.03 1.64
CA ALA A 104 -5.86 -4.44 0.41
C ALA A 104 -7.08 -5.20 -0.14
N ILE A 105 -7.00 -6.55 -0.18
CA ILE A 105 -8.08 -7.41 -0.66
C ILE A 105 -9.30 -7.31 0.27
N VAL A 106 -9.10 -7.41 1.57
CA VAL A 106 -10.22 -7.31 2.52
C VAL A 106 -10.87 -5.93 2.43
N LEU A 107 -10.08 -4.85 2.42
CA LEU A 107 -10.60 -3.49 2.33
C LEU A 107 -11.41 -3.26 1.05
N GLY A 108 -10.93 -3.76 -0.10
CA GLY A 108 -11.64 -3.68 -1.38
C GLY A 108 -12.98 -4.42 -1.39
N ASN A 109 -13.08 -5.51 -0.61
CA ASN A 109 -14.29 -6.35 -0.54
C ASN A 109 -15.25 -5.95 0.58
N THR A 110 -14.80 -5.18 1.58
CA THR A 110 -15.62 -4.80 2.75
C THR A 110 -16.03 -3.33 2.72
N ASN A 111 -16.21 -2.78 1.52
CA ASN A 111 -16.64 -1.41 1.33
C ASN A 111 -18.07 -1.21 1.88
N LEU A 112 -18.28 -0.14 2.64
CA LEU A 112 -19.57 0.22 3.23
C LEU A 112 -20.69 0.32 2.18
N TRP A 113 -20.39 0.87 1.00
CA TRP A 113 -21.36 1.06 -0.07
C TRP A 113 -21.90 -0.25 -0.62
N THR A 114 -21.01 -1.22 -0.91
CA THR A 114 -21.43 -2.54 -1.41
C THR A 114 -22.26 -3.30 -0.38
N LEU A 115 -21.92 -3.16 0.91
CA LEU A 115 -22.68 -3.76 1.99
C LEU A 115 -24.04 -3.09 2.19
N HIS A 116 -24.11 -1.78 2.00
CA HIS A 116 -25.35 -1.01 2.05
C HIS A 116 -26.33 -1.45 0.95
N GLU A 117 -25.83 -1.61 -0.26
CA GLU A 117 -26.63 -2.11 -1.40
C GLU A 117 -27.13 -3.54 -1.16
N ALA A 118 -26.28 -4.42 -0.63
CA ALA A 118 -26.64 -5.82 -0.39
C ALA A 118 -27.66 -5.99 0.75
N LEU A 119 -27.47 -5.28 1.88
CA LEU A 119 -28.30 -5.42 3.06
C LEU A 119 -29.57 -4.58 3.03
N GLN A 120 -29.60 -3.48 2.30
CA GLN A 120 -30.67 -2.46 2.35
C GLN A 120 -31.01 -1.98 3.77
N ARG A 121 -30.04 -2.11 4.71
CA ARG A 121 -30.14 -1.77 6.13
C ARG A 121 -28.93 -0.95 6.58
N PRO A 122 -29.02 0.37 6.59
CA PRO A 122 -27.87 1.26 6.81
C PRO A 122 -27.17 1.05 8.16
N VAL A 123 -27.95 0.87 9.22
CA VAL A 123 -27.40 0.66 10.57
C VAL A 123 -26.62 -0.66 10.64
N ALA A 124 -27.16 -1.75 10.08
CA ALA A 124 -26.49 -3.03 10.10
C ALA A 124 -25.20 -3.00 9.28
N ALA A 125 -25.20 -2.35 8.11
CA ALA A 125 -24.02 -2.16 7.28
C ALA A 125 -22.92 -1.38 8.01
N SER A 126 -23.29 -0.30 8.71
CA SER A 126 -22.35 0.51 9.48
C SER A 126 -21.77 -0.27 10.67
N LEU A 127 -22.59 -1.04 11.40
CA LEU A 127 -22.11 -1.89 12.50
C LEU A 127 -21.14 -2.97 12.01
N LEU A 128 -21.46 -3.65 10.91
CA LEU A 128 -20.55 -4.64 10.32
C LEU A 128 -19.22 -4.00 9.87
N THR A 129 -19.27 -2.80 9.30
CA THR A 129 -18.06 -2.06 8.93
C THR A 129 -17.20 -1.73 10.15
N LEU A 130 -17.82 -1.36 11.29
CA LEU A 130 -17.10 -1.16 12.54
C LEU A 130 -16.43 -2.45 13.04
N VAL A 131 -17.10 -3.59 12.91
CA VAL A 131 -16.52 -4.91 13.26
C VAL A 131 -15.31 -5.22 12.36
N VAL A 132 -15.38 -4.92 11.05
CA VAL A 132 -14.25 -5.07 10.12
C VAL A 132 -13.06 -4.23 10.60
N TRP A 133 -13.28 -2.96 10.95
CA TRP A 133 -12.23 -2.09 11.47
C TRP A 133 -11.66 -2.60 12.79
N GLY A 134 -12.52 -3.09 13.70
CA GLY A 134 -12.08 -3.73 14.95
C GLY A 134 -11.17 -4.95 14.69
N ALA A 135 -11.51 -5.78 13.71
CA ALA A 135 -10.70 -6.92 13.31
C ALA A 135 -9.36 -6.50 12.67
N PHE A 136 -9.33 -5.43 11.86
CA PHE A 136 -8.08 -4.84 11.36
C PHE A 136 -7.21 -4.32 12.50
N PHE A 137 -7.77 -3.63 13.49
CA PHE A 137 -7.04 -3.21 14.68
C PHE A 137 -6.43 -4.42 15.40
N ALA A 138 -7.21 -5.48 15.62
CA ALA A 138 -6.70 -6.70 16.26
C ALA A 138 -5.57 -7.35 15.46
N MET A 139 -5.64 -7.35 14.12
CA MET A 139 -4.62 -7.91 13.24
C MET A 139 -3.27 -7.19 13.35
N PHE A 140 -3.24 -5.86 13.54
CA PHE A 140 -2.01 -5.07 13.51
C PHE A 140 -1.53 -4.57 14.86
N ILE A 141 -2.39 -4.52 15.89
CA ILE A 141 -2.05 -3.96 17.19
C ILE A 141 -1.02 -4.82 17.93
N ARG A 142 -0.10 -4.17 18.62
CA ARG A 142 0.82 -4.78 19.57
C ARG A 142 0.72 -4.07 20.90
N LEU A 143 0.19 -4.77 21.89
CA LEU A 143 0.06 -4.25 23.24
C LEU A 143 1.39 -4.41 23.99
N ARG A 144 1.97 -3.28 24.38
CA ARG A 144 3.29 -3.23 25.04
C ARG A 144 3.33 -3.97 26.38
N ASN A 145 2.19 -4.02 27.09
CA ASN A 145 2.08 -4.60 28.42
C ASN A 145 1.61 -6.07 28.41
N ARG A 146 1.58 -6.72 27.23
CA ARG A 146 1.17 -8.11 27.08
C ARG A 146 2.29 -8.97 26.52
N SER A 147 2.22 -10.29 26.78
CA SER A 147 3.20 -11.24 26.27
C SER A 147 3.19 -11.32 24.72
N GLU A 148 4.31 -11.72 24.13
CA GLU A 148 4.40 -11.96 22.68
C GLU A 148 3.39 -13.02 22.21
N ARG A 149 3.14 -14.04 23.02
CA ARG A 149 2.12 -15.08 22.73
C ARG A 149 0.72 -14.47 22.63
N PHE A 150 0.36 -13.59 23.56
CA PHE A 150 -0.91 -12.88 23.54
C PHE A 150 -1.05 -12.01 22.28
N ASN A 151 -0.03 -11.24 21.94
CA ASN A 151 -0.03 -10.41 20.74
C ASN A 151 -0.16 -11.26 19.45
N THR A 152 0.51 -12.41 19.40
CA THR A 152 0.41 -13.34 18.27
C THR A 152 -0.99 -13.95 18.15
N LEU A 153 -1.60 -14.35 19.26
CA LEU A 153 -2.98 -14.85 19.28
C LEU A 153 -3.97 -13.77 18.86
N LEU A 154 -3.83 -12.54 19.39
CA LEU A 154 -4.68 -11.41 19.03
C LEU A 154 -4.62 -11.11 17.53
N ASN A 155 -3.43 -11.06 16.95
CA ASN A 155 -3.24 -10.85 15.52
C ASN A 155 -3.85 -12.02 14.70
N GLY A 156 -3.68 -13.27 15.16
CA GLY A 156 -4.31 -14.45 14.55
C GLY A 156 -5.84 -14.40 14.61
N CYS A 157 -6.41 -14.02 15.74
CA CYS A 157 -7.86 -13.81 15.89
C CYS A 157 -8.36 -12.70 14.95
N GLY A 158 -7.61 -11.60 14.79
CA GLY A 158 -7.95 -10.54 13.84
C GLY A 158 -8.02 -11.06 12.40
N ILE A 159 -7.02 -11.82 11.96
CA ILE A 159 -7.01 -12.43 10.62
C ILE A 159 -8.17 -13.40 10.45
N ALA A 160 -8.41 -14.29 11.43
CA ALA A 160 -9.51 -15.25 11.40
C ALA A 160 -10.88 -14.55 11.33
N ALA A 161 -11.07 -13.49 12.13
CA ALA A 161 -12.28 -12.68 12.09
C ALA A 161 -12.50 -12.02 10.71
N LEU A 162 -11.46 -11.48 10.07
CA LEU A 162 -11.58 -10.92 8.73
C LEU A 162 -11.95 -11.98 7.68
N LEU A 163 -11.37 -13.17 7.76
CA LEU A 163 -11.73 -14.28 6.86
C LEU A 163 -13.19 -14.71 7.06
N LEU A 164 -13.64 -14.83 8.31
CA LEU A 164 -15.04 -15.13 8.63
C LEU A 164 -15.98 -14.04 8.13
N LEU A 165 -15.60 -12.77 8.26
CA LEU A 165 -16.37 -11.65 7.74
C LEU A 165 -16.49 -11.70 6.21
N LEU A 166 -15.43 -12.04 5.47
CA LEU A 166 -15.51 -12.21 4.02
C LEU A 166 -16.50 -13.33 3.65
N VAL A 167 -16.49 -14.44 4.38
CA VAL A 167 -17.47 -15.54 4.18
C VAL A 167 -18.90 -15.04 4.48
N LEU A 168 -19.07 -14.29 5.59
CA LEU A 168 -20.35 -13.68 5.93
C LEU A 168 -20.84 -12.70 4.86
N TYR A 169 -19.97 -11.83 4.35
CA TYR A 169 -20.30 -10.89 3.28
C TYR A 169 -20.80 -11.62 2.03
N ARG A 170 -20.11 -12.71 1.65
CA ARG A 170 -20.56 -13.56 0.53
C ARG A 170 -21.91 -14.20 0.80
N ALA A 171 -22.17 -14.68 2.03
CA ALA A 171 -23.45 -15.25 2.42
C ALA A 171 -24.59 -14.21 2.43
N LEU A 172 -24.27 -12.93 2.65
CA LEU A 172 -25.19 -11.81 2.58
C LEU A 172 -25.44 -11.29 1.15
N GLY A 173 -24.86 -11.94 0.13
CA GLY A 173 -25.05 -11.58 -1.27
C GLY A 173 -24.05 -10.55 -1.80
N VAL A 174 -23.04 -10.16 -1.01
CA VAL A 174 -21.95 -9.32 -1.51
C VAL A 174 -21.02 -10.16 -2.38
N ASP A 175 -20.72 -9.67 -3.60
CA ASP A 175 -19.75 -10.31 -4.47
C ASP A 175 -18.33 -10.12 -3.92
N VAL A 176 -17.82 -11.14 -3.22
CA VAL A 176 -16.46 -11.19 -2.69
C VAL A 176 -15.54 -11.79 -3.75
N ASN A 177 -14.60 -10.98 -4.22
CA ASN A 177 -13.70 -11.34 -5.30
C ASN A 177 -12.24 -10.98 -4.94
N LEU A 178 -11.30 -11.90 -5.16
CA LEU A 178 -9.86 -11.68 -4.93
C LEU A 178 -9.27 -10.56 -5.83
N TYR A 179 -9.88 -10.31 -6.98
CA TYR A 179 -9.46 -9.25 -7.90
C TYR A 179 -9.95 -7.86 -7.48
N ARG A 180 -10.86 -7.79 -6.50
CA ARG A 180 -11.32 -6.53 -5.91
C ARG A 180 -10.43 -6.19 -4.71
N SER A 181 -9.49 -5.30 -4.90
CA SER A 181 -8.57 -4.83 -3.87
C SER A 181 -8.46 -3.31 -3.89
N ASP A 182 -8.01 -2.73 -2.77
CA ASP A 182 -7.53 -1.36 -2.80
C ASP A 182 -6.20 -1.31 -3.55
N ILE A 183 -6.21 -0.64 -4.70
CA ILE A 183 -5.07 -0.61 -5.64
C ILE A 183 -3.84 0.06 -5.01
N ILE A 184 -4.03 1.13 -4.22
CA ILE A 184 -2.94 1.89 -3.61
C ILE A 184 -2.21 1.02 -2.59
N ILE A 185 -2.96 0.32 -1.74
CA ILE A 185 -2.40 -0.56 -0.71
C ILE A 185 -1.77 -1.80 -1.35
N LEU A 186 -2.35 -2.33 -2.43
CA LEU A 186 -1.77 -3.46 -3.14
C LEU A 186 -0.43 -3.08 -3.80
N ILE A 187 -0.36 -1.93 -4.46
CA ILE A 187 0.90 -1.38 -4.98
C ILE A 187 1.91 -1.22 -3.85
N LEU A 188 1.50 -0.66 -2.72
CA LEU A 188 2.36 -0.50 -1.55
C LEU A 188 2.91 -1.84 -1.05
N ALA A 189 2.09 -2.90 -1.01
CA ALA A 189 2.52 -4.25 -0.64
C ALA A 189 3.63 -4.76 -1.56
N ASN A 190 3.47 -4.59 -2.88
CA ASN A 190 4.48 -4.99 -3.87
C ASN A 190 5.77 -4.18 -3.73
N VAL A 191 5.64 -2.87 -3.59
CA VAL A 191 6.77 -1.94 -3.43
C VAL A 191 7.56 -2.21 -2.14
N VAL A 192 6.88 -2.52 -1.03
CA VAL A 192 7.55 -2.91 0.24
C VAL A 192 8.41 -4.14 0.05
N VAL A 193 7.90 -5.17 -0.62
CA VAL A 193 8.63 -6.43 -0.84
C VAL A 193 9.80 -6.20 -1.80
N ALA A 194 9.49 -5.74 -3.01
CA ALA A 194 10.51 -5.55 -4.05
C ALA A 194 11.58 -4.54 -3.64
N GLY A 195 11.19 -3.37 -3.11
CA GLY A 195 12.10 -2.33 -2.65
C GLY A 195 12.97 -2.78 -1.48
N SER A 196 12.41 -3.54 -0.52
CA SER A 196 13.18 -4.10 0.60
C SER A 196 14.25 -5.08 0.13
N PHE A 197 13.92 -6.01 -0.78
CA PHE A 197 14.88 -6.95 -1.33
C PHE A 197 15.92 -6.24 -2.19
N LEU A 198 15.51 -5.31 -3.01
CA LEU A 198 16.40 -4.55 -3.87
C LEU A 198 17.40 -3.73 -3.02
N TRP A 199 16.92 -3.02 -2.00
CA TRP A 199 17.77 -2.30 -1.06
C TRP A 199 18.73 -3.28 -0.35
N TRP A 200 18.26 -4.41 0.12
CA TRP A 200 19.09 -5.40 0.82
C TRP A 200 20.20 -5.95 -0.07
N LEU A 201 19.88 -6.36 -1.29
CA LEU A 201 20.85 -6.92 -2.25
C LEU A 201 21.90 -5.87 -2.69
N THR A 202 21.50 -4.60 -2.76
CA THR A 202 22.36 -3.51 -3.23
C THR A 202 22.98 -2.67 -2.12
N ARG A 203 22.72 -2.96 -0.84
CA ARG A 203 23.11 -2.10 0.28
C ARG A 203 24.62 -1.77 0.35
N ARG A 204 25.47 -2.68 -0.12
CA ARG A 204 26.93 -2.51 -0.17
C ARG A 204 27.49 -2.12 -1.53
N LYS A 205 26.62 -1.95 -2.53
CA LYS A 205 27.00 -1.70 -3.93
C LYS A 205 26.14 -0.57 -4.52
N PRO A 206 26.40 0.69 -4.16
CA PRO A 206 25.60 1.83 -4.64
C PRO A 206 25.60 1.94 -6.17
N GLY A 207 26.73 1.64 -6.84
CA GLY A 207 26.79 1.61 -8.30
C GLY A 207 25.82 0.60 -8.94
N LEU A 208 25.68 -0.60 -8.35
CA LEU A 208 24.69 -1.57 -8.82
C LEU A 208 23.25 -1.04 -8.63
N ARG A 209 22.96 -0.34 -7.53
CA ARG A 209 21.67 0.28 -7.30
C ARG A 209 21.36 1.32 -8.37
N MET A 210 22.30 2.21 -8.68
CA MET A 210 22.13 3.20 -9.75
C MET A 210 21.96 2.55 -11.11
N GLY A 211 22.68 1.48 -11.40
CA GLY A 211 22.52 0.69 -12.63
C GLY A 211 21.11 0.09 -12.75
N LEU A 212 20.55 -0.43 -11.66
CA LEU A 212 19.18 -0.96 -11.64
C LEU A 212 18.13 0.14 -11.82
N VAL A 213 18.33 1.32 -11.22
CA VAL A 213 17.48 2.49 -11.47
C VAL A 213 17.52 2.87 -12.95
N ALA A 214 18.72 3.00 -13.53
CA ALA A 214 18.88 3.33 -14.94
C ALA A 214 18.22 2.29 -15.85
N LEU A 215 18.34 0.98 -15.53
CA LEU A 215 17.67 -0.09 -16.24
C LEU A 215 16.14 0.04 -16.19
N LEU A 216 15.56 0.31 -15.01
CA LEU A 216 14.10 0.48 -14.86
C LEU A 216 13.61 1.72 -15.64
N VAL A 217 14.38 2.82 -15.62
CA VAL A 217 14.08 4.01 -16.42
C VAL A 217 14.12 3.69 -17.91
N ALA A 218 15.16 3.00 -18.36
CA ALA A 218 15.30 2.59 -19.76
C ALA A 218 14.15 1.69 -20.21
N LEU A 219 13.77 0.70 -19.39
CA LEU A 219 12.60 -0.16 -19.64
C LEU A 219 11.31 0.64 -19.73
N LYS A 220 11.08 1.60 -18.81
CA LYS A 220 9.90 2.46 -18.84
C LYS A 220 9.83 3.30 -20.10
N LEU A 221 10.94 3.93 -20.50
CA LEU A 221 11.02 4.74 -21.70
C LEU A 221 10.82 3.90 -22.97
N SER A 222 11.45 2.72 -23.03
CA SER A 222 11.30 1.78 -24.13
C SER A 222 9.87 1.21 -24.22
N ALA A 223 9.21 0.98 -23.09
CA ALA A 223 7.83 0.50 -23.02
C ALA A 223 6.80 1.53 -23.55
N ALA A 224 7.18 2.80 -23.74
CA ALA A 224 6.35 3.80 -24.38
C ALA A 224 6.14 3.55 -25.88
N VAL A 225 6.95 2.66 -26.49
CA VAL A 225 6.79 2.26 -27.90
C VAL A 225 5.75 1.15 -28.00
N PRO A 226 4.58 1.38 -28.62
CA PRO A 226 3.54 0.36 -28.76
C PRO A 226 4.03 -0.86 -29.53
N GLY A 227 3.66 -2.07 -29.08
CA GLY A 227 4.06 -3.33 -29.71
C GLY A 227 5.51 -3.76 -29.46
N SER A 228 6.27 -3.05 -28.65
CA SER A 228 7.61 -3.47 -28.23
C SER A 228 7.53 -4.59 -27.19
N TRP A 229 8.52 -5.50 -27.20
CA TRP A 229 8.62 -6.53 -26.16
C TRP A 229 8.76 -5.94 -24.75
N THR A 230 9.34 -4.74 -24.64
CA THR A 230 9.45 -3.99 -23.38
C THR A 230 8.11 -3.51 -22.89
N ALA A 231 7.19 -3.11 -23.78
CA ALA A 231 5.81 -2.80 -23.42
C ALA A 231 5.05 -4.04 -22.91
N GLU A 232 5.27 -5.20 -23.54
CA GLU A 232 4.68 -6.46 -23.07
C GLU A 232 5.19 -6.85 -21.68
N VAL A 233 6.50 -6.78 -21.44
CA VAL A 233 7.11 -7.05 -20.13
C VAL A 233 6.63 -6.05 -19.08
N TRP A 234 6.54 -4.77 -19.43
CA TRP A 234 6.11 -3.72 -18.51
C TRP A 234 4.64 -3.87 -18.10
N ASN A 235 3.79 -4.31 -19.04
CA ASN A 235 2.36 -4.50 -18.82
C ASN A 235 1.98 -5.94 -18.45
N ALA A 236 2.96 -6.86 -18.36
CA ALA A 236 2.70 -8.24 -18.00
C ALA A 236 2.11 -8.36 -16.60
N THR A 237 0.93 -8.92 -16.50
CA THR A 237 0.23 -9.15 -15.24
C THR A 237 0.35 -10.60 -14.82
N PHE A 238 1.16 -10.85 -13.79
CA PHE A 238 1.23 -12.15 -13.12
C PHE A 238 0.39 -12.07 -11.85
N ALA A 239 -0.57 -12.98 -11.66
CA ALA A 239 -1.42 -13.01 -10.49
C ALA A 239 -2.01 -11.61 -10.14
N PRO A 240 -2.93 -11.05 -10.94
CA PRO A 240 -3.42 -9.68 -10.80
C PRO A 240 -4.14 -9.39 -9.46
N TRP A 241 -4.47 -10.43 -8.71
CA TRP A 241 -4.99 -10.34 -7.33
C TRP A 241 -3.89 -10.05 -6.29
N LEU A 242 -2.60 -10.27 -6.62
CA LEU A 242 -1.46 -10.06 -5.72
C LEU A 242 -0.48 -9.03 -6.26
N TYR A 243 -0.38 -8.90 -7.57
CA TYR A 243 0.62 -8.11 -8.25
C TYR A 243 -0.04 -7.06 -9.14
N HIS A 244 0.38 -5.81 -9.00
CA HIS A 244 -0.04 -4.72 -9.87
C HIS A 244 1.16 -4.14 -10.59
N THR A 245 1.12 -4.10 -11.93
CA THR A 245 2.27 -3.69 -12.77
C THR A 245 2.76 -2.28 -12.52
N GLU A 246 1.88 -1.39 -12.11
CA GLU A 246 2.23 0.00 -11.77
C GLU A 246 3.27 0.11 -10.64
N PHE A 247 3.46 -0.95 -9.82
CA PHE A 247 4.45 -0.91 -8.76
C PHE A 247 5.87 -0.65 -9.28
N LEU A 248 6.19 -1.05 -10.53
CA LEU A 248 7.50 -0.83 -11.13
C LEU A 248 7.87 0.65 -11.26
N GLN A 249 6.89 1.51 -11.60
CA GLN A 249 7.13 2.96 -11.64
C GLN A 249 7.36 3.55 -10.24
N TYR A 250 6.71 2.99 -9.23
CA TYR A 250 6.88 3.42 -7.84
C TYR A 250 8.18 2.89 -7.20
N LEU A 251 8.75 1.80 -7.72
CA LEU A 251 10.10 1.37 -7.33
C LEU A 251 11.15 2.44 -7.64
N LEU A 252 11.00 3.17 -8.73
CA LEU A 252 11.90 4.28 -9.07
C LEU A 252 11.94 5.34 -7.98
N SER A 253 10.81 5.61 -7.32
CA SER A 253 10.71 6.57 -6.21
C SER A 253 11.39 6.10 -4.93
N LEU A 254 11.66 4.80 -4.79
CA LEU A 254 12.25 4.17 -3.60
C LEU A 254 13.75 3.92 -3.70
N ILE A 255 14.23 3.65 -4.89
CA ILE A 255 15.58 3.08 -5.07
C ILE A 255 16.67 4.14 -4.99
N HIS A 256 16.36 5.39 -5.25
CA HIS A 256 17.34 6.50 -5.21
C HIS A 256 17.75 6.91 -3.78
N ILE A 257 17.18 6.33 -2.75
CA ILE A 257 17.53 6.51 -1.33
C ILE A 257 18.52 5.41 -0.91
#